data_3e3cccd9b3c43096d51d5716fb4b60bd
#
_entry.id   3e3cccd9b3c43096d51d5716fb4b60bd
#
_cell.length_a   1.000
_cell.length_b   1.000
_cell.length_c   1.000
_cell.angle_alpha   90.00
_cell.angle_beta   90.00
_cell.angle_gamma   90.00
#
_symmetry.space_group_name_H-M   'P 1'
#
loop_
_entity.id
_entity.type
_entity.pdbx_description
1 polymer ?
#
loop_
_entity_poly.entity_id
_entity_poly.type
_entity_poly.pdbx_seq_one_letter_code
_entity_poly.pdbx_strand_id
1 'polypeptide(L)'
;MKFERHHRILKEISISGVVKVSNLAKSLKVTKETIRSDLNELAGQGYLTRCHGGAFITLDSLDNVAKNEIAYVLEKYESAQKIKKGLSAMKNNVCVIGSFNVDIISYLPRLPSTGESLLADKFIFSPGGKGCNQALAASYADSDVHFITKVGSDHFSDYAINFINSSKIHKSVIYQTKETQTGTATIMVNGNTGDNVIAIYPGANMTISPDEITIQKEAIVHSDIVLVQLETNYEALHQTIRLAQKNDIPVIINPAPYNEMVNTIIDNIDYITPNETEAGLLANMSVNDIESAKSAAKIIHQKGVKNTII
;
A
#
# COMPACT_ATOMS: atom_id res chain seq x y z
N MET A 1 30.40 -16.06 0.08
CA MET A 1 31.76 -16.24 -0.52
C MET A 1 31.84 -15.42 -1.81
N LYS A 2 33.08 -15.17 -2.38
CA LYS A 2 33.27 -14.30 -3.57
C LYS A 2 32.49 -14.76 -4.79
N PHE A 3 32.54 -16.06 -5.11
CA PHE A 3 31.80 -16.64 -6.24
C PHE A 3 30.29 -16.42 -6.18
N GLU A 4 29.68 -16.61 -5.04
CA GLU A 4 28.25 -16.36 -4.83
C GLU A 4 27.88 -14.88 -5.02
N ARG A 5 28.78 -13.98 -4.61
CA ARG A 5 28.61 -12.55 -4.77
C ARG A 5 28.68 -12.14 -6.25
N HIS A 6 29.64 -12.69 -7.01
CA HIS A 6 29.73 -12.50 -8.46
C HIS A 6 28.47 -12.98 -9.17
N HIS A 7 27.94 -14.15 -8.82
CA HIS A 7 26.69 -14.65 -9.37
C HIS A 7 25.51 -13.71 -9.11
N ARG A 8 25.39 -13.17 -7.88
CA ARG A 8 24.33 -12.20 -7.54
C ARG A 8 24.51 -10.89 -8.30
N ILE A 9 25.72 -10.40 -8.47
CA ILE A 9 26.01 -9.19 -9.27
C ILE A 9 25.58 -9.40 -10.74
N LEU A 10 25.98 -10.51 -11.35
CA LEU A 10 25.61 -10.85 -12.74
C LEU A 10 24.10 -11.01 -12.90
N LYS A 11 23.43 -11.61 -11.93
CA LYS A 11 21.97 -11.74 -11.92
C LYS A 11 21.28 -10.35 -11.84
N GLU A 12 21.74 -9.46 -10.97
CA GLU A 12 21.15 -8.14 -10.80
C GLU A 12 21.37 -7.27 -12.05
N ILE A 13 22.56 -7.33 -12.65
CA ILE A 13 22.87 -6.55 -13.84
C ILE A 13 22.18 -7.11 -15.11
N SER A 14 21.96 -8.42 -15.22
CA SER A 14 21.20 -9.02 -16.34
C SER A 14 19.73 -8.64 -16.34
N ILE A 15 19.17 -8.37 -15.17
CA ILE A 15 17.77 -7.94 -15.00
C ILE A 15 17.59 -6.43 -15.24
N SER A 16 18.52 -5.63 -14.71
CA SER A 16 18.41 -4.16 -14.69
C SER A 16 19.17 -3.46 -15.83
N GLY A 17 20.03 -4.19 -16.56
CA GLY A 17 20.92 -3.65 -17.59
C GLY A 17 22.07 -2.81 -17.03
N VAL A 18 21.91 -2.22 -15.84
CA VAL A 18 22.90 -1.36 -15.19
C VAL A 18 22.83 -1.49 -13.67
N VAL A 19 23.98 -1.48 -13.00
CA VAL A 19 24.06 -1.53 -11.54
C VAL A 19 24.93 -0.41 -10.98
N LYS A 20 24.57 0.08 -9.78
CA LYS A 20 25.37 1.07 -9.03
C LYS A 20 26.12 0.39 -7.89
N VAL A 21 27.39 0.77 -7.70
CA VAL A 21 28.24 0.27 -6.59
C VAL A 21 27.57 0.46 -5.24
N SER A 22 26.91 1.61 -5.01
CA SER A 22 26.23 1.91 -3.74
C SER A 22 25.09 0.96 -3.44
N ASN A 23 24.32 0.58 -4.47
CA ASN A 23 23.15 -0.30 -4.31
C ASN A 23 23.60 -1.75 -4.06
N LEU A 24 24.57 -2.23 -4.86
CA LEU A 24 25.17 -3.55 -4.67
C LEU A 24 25.82 -3.71 -3.30
N ALA A 25 26.57 -2.69 -2.84
CA ALA A 25 27.21 -2.72 -1.52
C ALA A 25 26.16 -2.87 -0.40
N LYS A 26 25.04 -2.17 -0.51
CA LYS A 26 23.93 -2.23 0.45
C LYS A 26 23.18 -3.57 0.37
N SER A 27 22.84 -4.04 -0.83
CA SER A 27 22.08 -5.29 -1.03
C SER A 27 22.88 -6.54 -0.63
N LEU A 28 24.19 -6.53 -0.91
CA LEU A 28 25.10 -7.65 -0.61
C LEU A 28 25.79 -7.54 0.74
N LYS A 29 25.52 -6.47 1.51
CA LYS A 29 26.09 -6.20 2.85
C LYS A 29 27.63 -6.26 2.89
N VAL A 30 28.28 -5.64 1.89
CA VAL A 30 29.75 -5.53 1.78
C VAL A 30 30.18 -4.09 1.52
N THR A 31 31.50 -3.81 1.59
CA THR A 31 32.02 -2.46 1.35
C THR A 31 31.92 -2.09 -0.15
N LYS A 32 31.92 -0.78 -0.44
CA LYS A 32 31.97 -0.28 -1.82
C LYS A 32 33.25 -0.70 -2.54
N GLU A 33 34.37 -0.82 -1.82
CA GLU A 33 35.65 -1.28 -2.32
C GLU A 33 35.59 -2.74 -2.76
N THR A 34 34.92 -3.60 -1.97
CA THR A 34 34.69 -5.01 -2.33
C THR A 34 33.89 -5.09 -3.63
N ILE A 35 32.81 -4.32 -3.77
CA ILE A 35 32.03 -4.28 -5.01
C ILE A 35 32.82 -3.74 -6.19
N ARG A 36 33.65 -2.70 -5.99
CA ARG A 36 34.51 -2.18 -7.05
C ARG A 36 35.51 -3.23 -7.55
N SER A 37 36.12 -3.99 -6.62
CA SER A 37 36.99 -5.09 -6.95
C SER A 37 36.30 -6.19 -7.74
N ASP A 38 35.12 -6.63 -7.28
CA ASP A 38 34.31 -7.64 -7.97
C ASP A 38 33.91 -7.21 -9.38
N LEU A 39 33.43 -5.98 -9.53
CA LEU A 39 33.03 -5.44 -10.83
C LEU A 39 34.23 -5.28 -11.78
N ASN A 40 35.41 -4.96 -11.28
CA ASN A 40 36.66 -4.89 -12.10
C ASN A 40 37.05 -6.29 -12.59
N GLU A 41 36.97 -7.30 -11.72
CA GLU A 41 37.28 -8.68 -12.11
C GLU A 41 36.27 -9.23 -13.13
N LEU A 42 34.98 -9.02 -12.91
CA LEU A 42 33.93 -9.41 -13.86
C LEU A 42 34.05 -8.67 -15.21
N ALA A 43 34.49 -7.41 -15.20
CA ALA A 43 34.82 -6.66 -16.41
C ALA A 43 36.04 -7.22 -17.13
N GLY A 44 37.09 -7.59 -16.37
CA GLY A 44 38.28 -8.25 -16.93
C GLY A 44 38.00 -9.64 -17.55
N GLN A 45 36.95 -10.31 -17.08
CA GLN A 45 36.43 -11.57 -17.62
C GLN A 45 35.45 -11.38 -18.79
N GLY A 46 35.13 -10.13 -19.16
CA GLY A 46 34.24 -9.83 -20.29
C GLY A 46 32.73 -9.91 -19.99
N TYR A 47 32.33 -10.11 -18.72
CA TYR A 47 30.92 -10.26 -18.37
C TYR A 47 30.13 -8.93 -18.30
N LEU A 48 30.80 -7.81 -18.15
CA LEU A 48 30.19 -6.49 -18.04
C LEU A 48 31.16 -5.37 -18.40
N THR A 49 30.64 -4.18 -18.64
CA THR A 49 31.44 -2.95 -18.88
C THR A 49 31.35 -2.00 -17.70
N ARG A 50 32.49 -1.47 -17.27
CA ARG A 50 32.57 -0.50 -16.18
C ARG A 50 32.09 0.89 -16.63
N CYS A 51 31.36 1.57 -15.76
CA CYS A 51 31.03 2.99 -15.92
C CYS A 51 31.26 3.75 -14.61
N HIS A 52 31.11 5.07 -14.63
CA HIS A 52 31.30 5.89 -13.44
C HIS A 52 30.25 5.54 -12.35
N GLY A 53 30.74 5.00 -11.23
CA GLY A 53 29.88 4.60 -10.09
C GLY A 53 29.17 3.26 -10.22
N GLY A 54 29.40 2.48 -11.31
CA GLY A 54 28.71 1.21 -11.55
C GLY A 54 29.28 0.37 -12.67
N ALA A 55 28.39 -0.42 -13.26
CA ALA A 55 28.65 -1.25 -14.44
C ALA A 55 27.36 -1.45 -15.25
N PHE A 56 27.50 -1.76 -16.51
CA PHE A 56 26.39 -2.11 -17.42
C PHE A 56 26.78 -3.30 -18.31
N ILE A 57 25.78 -3.93 -18.92
CA ILE A 57 25.95 -4.99 -19.93
C ILE A 57 25.49 -4.49 -21.30
N THR A 58 26.34 -4.70 -22.32
CA THR A 58 25.94 -4.67 -23.71
C THR A 58 26.08 -6.08 -24.29
N LEU A 59 25.02 -6.62 -24.85
CA LEU A 59 24.98 -8.01 -25.38
C LEU A 59 26.07 -8.26 -26.45
N ASP A 60 26.50 -7.23 -27.18
CA ASP A 60 27.51 -7.32 -28.22
C ASP A 60 28.94 -7.48 -27.69
N SER A 61 29.18 -7.19 -26.41
CA SER A 61 30.52 -7.24 -25.79
C SER A 61 30.82 -8.53 -25.01
N LEU A 62 29.90 -9.50 -25.01
CA LEU A 62 30.00 -10.74 -24.24
C LEU A 62 30.55 -11.90 -25.11
N ASP A 63 31.35 -12.78 -24.52
CA ASP A 63 31.70 -14.05 -25.15
C ASP A 63 30.53 -15.03 -25.21
N ASN A 64 30.68 -16.13 -25.97
CA ASN A 64 29.58 -17.07 -26.18
C ASN A 64 29.12 -17.80 -24.90
N VAL A 65 29.98 -17.99 -23.92
CA VAL A 65 29.65 -18.67 -22.65
C VAL A 65 28.83 -17.72 -21.77
N ALA A 66 29.30 -16.48 -21.63
CA ALA A 66 28.59 -15.45 -20.88
C ALA A 66 27.26 -15.08 -21.53
N LYS A 67 27.19 -15.04 -22.88
CA LYS A 67 25.92 -14.88 -23.63
C LYS A 67 24.93 -15.98 -23.31
N ASN A 68 25.35 -17.25 -23.29
CA ASN A 68 24.48 -18.38 -23.00
C ASN A 68 23.98 -18.39 -21.55
N GLU A 69 24.84 -18.06 -20.58
CA GLU A 69 24.42 -17.93 -19.17
C GLU A 69 23.44 -16.79 -18.96
N ILE A 70 23.73 -15.63 -19.56
CA ILE A 70 22.83 -14.46 -19.49
C ILE A 70 21.55 -14.74 -20.28
N ALA A 71 21.61 -15.36 -21.45
CA ALA A 71 20.44 -15.75 -22.24
C ALA A 71 19.52 -16.69 -21.44
N TYR A 72 20.07 -17.68 -20.74
CA TYR A 72 19.30 -18.58 -19.88
C TYR A 72 18.60 -17.83 -18.71
N VAL A 73 19.30 -16.88 -18.08
CA VAL A 73 18.72 -16.05 -17.00
C VAL A 73 17.66 -15.12 -17.56
N LEU A 74 17.89 -14.51 -18.73
CA LEU A 74 16.95 -13.64 -19.40
C LEU A 74 15.71 -14.40 -19.89
N GLU A 75 15.88 -15.60 -20.45
CA GLU A 75 14.76 -16.46 -20.88
C GLU A 75 13.86 -16.86 -19.71
N LYS A 76 14.46 -17.22 -18.56
CA LYS A 76 13.69 -17.46 -17.33
C LYS A 76 12.99 -16.20 -16.85
N TYR A 77 13.63 -15.04 -16.95
CA TYR A 77 13.04 -13.76 -16.57
C TYR A 77 11.91 -13.36 -17.52
N GLU A 78 12.11 -13.52 -18.84
CA GLU A 78 11.06 -13.25 -19.84
C GLU A 78 9.89 -14.23 -19.73
N SER A 79 10.15 -15.50 -19.41
CA SER A 79 9.12 -16.50 -19.14
C SER A 79 8.33 -16.12 -17.90
N ALA A 80 9.00 -15.69 -16.81
CA ALA A 80 8.36 -15.17 -15.61
C ALA A 80 7.58 -13.87 -15.90
N GLN A 81 8.11 -12.99 -16.76
CA GLN A 81 7.43 -11.77 -17.20
C GLN A 81 6.23 -12.09 -18.12
N LYS A 82 6.33 -13.10 -19.00
CA LYS A 82 5.21 -13.57 -19.83
C LYS A 82 4.11 -14.20 -18.97
N ILE A 83 4.48 -14.97 -17.94
CA ILE A 83 3.54 -15.50 -16.94
C ILE A 83 2.91 -14.33 -16.18
N LYS A 84 3.70 -13.36 -15.72
CA LYS A 84 3.22 -12.14 -15.06
C LYS A 84 2.34 -11.29 -15.97
N LYS A 85 2.67 -11.16 -17.28
CA LYS A 85 1.83 -10.49 -18.27
C LYS A 85 0.58 -11.31 -18.61
N GLY A 86 0.65 -12.63 -18.64
CA GLY A 86 -0.50 -13.52 -18.80
C GLY A 86 -1.46 -13.45 -17.61
N LEU A 87 -0.91 -13.37 -16.39
CA LEU A 87 -1.67 -13.08 -15.16
C LEU A 87 -2.17 -11.63 -15.12
N SER A 88 -1.43 -10.68 -15.68
CA SER A 88 -1.80 -9.26 -15.83
C SER A 88 -2.82 -9.00 -16.93
N ALA A 89 -3.05 -9.95 -17.84
CA ALA A 89 -4.15 -9.86 -18.82
C ALA A 89 -5.52 -10.12 -18.17
N MET A 90 -5.55 -10.73 -16.97
CA MET A 90 -6.71 -10.76 -16.07
C MET A 90 -6.42 -9.78 -14.91
N LYS A 91 -6.65 -8.48 -15.14
CA LYS A 91 -6.61 -7.52 -14.04
C LYS A 91 -7.69 -7.88 -13.05
N ASN A 92 -7.30 -8.12 -11.81
CA ASN A 92 -8.24 -8.32 -10.72
C ASN A 92 -9.03 -7.02 -10.48
N ASN A 93 -10.34 -7.13 -10.42
CA ASN A 93 -11.23 -6.02 -10.13
C ASN A 93 -11.32 -5.85 -8.61
N VAL A 94 -10.91 -4.71 -8.10
CA VAL A 94 -10.96 -4.40 -6.67
C VAL A 94 -11.94 -3.27 -6.45
N CYS A 95 -12.99 -3.51 -5.65
CA CYS A 95 -13.90 -2.46 -5.23
C CYS A 95 -13.47 -1.95 -3.85
N VAL A 96 -13.20 -0.66 -3.74
CA VAL A 96 -12.82 -0.01 -2.47
C VAL A 96 -13.94 0.95 -2.09
N ILE A 97 -14.57 0.72 -0.95
CA ILE A 97 -15.48 1.66 -0.34
C ILE A 97 -14.81 2.22 0.90
N GLY A 98 -14.59 3.53 0.93
CA GLY A 98 -13.83 4.08 2.05
C GLY A 98 -13.64 5.59 2.00
N SER A 99 -12.90 6.06 2.99
CA SER A 99 -12.63 7.46 3.25
C SER A 99 -11.70 8.10 2.23
N PHE A 100 -11.92 9.39 2.05
CA PHE A 100 -10.93 10.35 1.56
C PHE A 100 -10.77 11.45 2.61
N ASN A 101 -9.53 11.76 2.95
CA ASN A 101 -9.20 12.89 3.83
C ASN A 101 -8.20 13.81 3.14
N VAL A 102 -8.23 15.08 3.51
CA VAL A 102 -7.11 15.99 3.26
C VAL A 102 -6.23 16.01 4.50
N ASP A 103 -5.02 15.49 4.37
CA ASP A 103 -4.04 15.50 5.45
C ASP A 103 -3.34 16.87 5.48
N ILE A 104 -3.47 17.57 6.59
CA ILE A 104 -2.88 18.88 6.87
C ILE A 104 -1.69 18.64 7.79
N ILE A 105 -0.47 18.63 7.22
CA ILE A 105 0.73 18.20 7.91
C ILE A 105 1.61 19.40 8.24
N SER A 106 1.90 19.60 9.52
CA SER A 106 2.83 20.61 10.03
C SER A 106 4.06 19.92 10.63
N TYR A 107 5.25 20.23 10.13
CA TYR A 107 6.51 19.80 10.71
C TYR A 107 6.99 20.84 11.70
N LEU A 108 7.29 20.42 12.91
CA LEU A 108 7.66 21.25 14.04
C LEU A 108 9.02 20.78 14.59
N PRO A 109 9.83 21.67 15.18
CA PRO A 109 11.07 21.26 15.86
C PRO A 109 10.81 20.30 17.03
N ARG A 110 9.64 20.37 17.62
CA ARG A 110 9.08 19.45 18.65
C ARG A 110 7.56 19.58 18.69
N LEU A 111 6.88 18.66 19.35
CA LEU A 111 5.46 18.81 19.62
C LEU A 111 5.21 19.92 20.65
N PRO A 112 4.16 20.77 20.49
CA PRO A 112 3.84 21.83 21.44
C PRO A 112 3.25 21.26 22.74
N SER A 113 3.54 21.94 23.84
CA SER A 113 2.87 21.70 25.11
C SER A 113 1.52 22.40 25.14
N THR A 114 0.66 22.05 26.12
CA THR A 114 -0.64 22.72 26.33
C THR A 114 -0.45 24.22 26.54
N GLY A 115 -1.16 25.04 25.76
CA GLY A 115 -1.09 26.49 25.78
C GLY A 115 0.08 27.11 25.02
N GLU A 116 0.91 26.33 24.41
CA GLU A 116 2.08 26.81 23.66
C GLU A 116 1.76 27.03 22.18
N SER A 117 2.36 28.08 21.59
CA SER A 117 2.39 28.32 20.13
C SER A 117 3.80 28.10 19.62
N LEU A 118 3.95 27.22 18.64
CA LEU A 118 5.21 26.98 17.94
C LEU A 118 5.08 27.34 16.45
N LEU A 119 6.17 27.85 15.89
CA LEU A 119 6.26 28.06 14.44
C LEU A 119 6.61 26.72 13.79
N ALA A 120 5.89 26.40 12.73
CA ALA A 120 6.16 25.23 11.90
C ALA A 120 7.30 25.53 10.90
N ASP A 121 8.20 24.56 10.74
CA ASP A 121 9.29 24.62 9.76
C ASP A 121 8.80 24.37 8.35
N LYS A 122 7.74 23.54 8.23
CA LYS A 122 7.16 23.14 6.95
C LYS A 122 5.68 22.81 7.12
N PHE A 123 4.92 23.13 6.07
CA PHE A 123 3.50 22.84 6.00
C PHE A 123 3.16 22.25 4.63
N ILE A 124 2.37 21.18 4.60
CA ILE A 124 1.93 20.54 3.35
C ILE A 124 0.48 20.06 3.45
N PHE A 125 -0.22 20.09 2.33
CA PHE A 125 -1.43 19.30 2.11
C PHE A 125 -1.06 17.99 1.39
N SER A 126 -1.68 16.89 1.81
CA SER A 126 -1.51 15.58 1.17
C SER A 126 -2.87 14.89 1.05
N PRO A 127 -3.11 14.12 -0.02
CA PRO A 127 -4.24 13.21 -0.03
C PRO A 127 -4.03 12.14 1.02
N GLY A 128 -5.10 11.80 1.72
CA GLY A 128 -5.12 10.82 2.79
C GLY A 128 -6.46 10.09 2.85
N GLY A 129 -6.72 9.47 3.97
CA GLY A 129 -7.85 8.57 4.20
C GLY A 129 -7.50 7.12 3.84
N LYS A 130 -7.90 6.19 4.70
CA LYS A 130 -7.56 4.77 4.55
C LYS A 130 -8.12 4.17 3.25
N GLY A 131 -9.34 4.58 2.86
CA GLY A 131 -9.96 4.17 1.60
C GLY A 131 -9.16 4.60 0.39
N CYS A 132 -8.80 5.87 0.31
CA CYS A 132 -7.98 6.41 -0.78
C CYS A 132 -6.59 5.74 -0.84
N ASN A 133 -5.93 5.57 0.31
CA ASN A 133 -4.63 4.92 0.38
C ASN A 133 -4.66 3.47 -0.11
N GLN A 134 -5.69 2.71 0.24
CA GLN A 134 -5.88 1.33 -0.23
C GLN A 134 -6.22 1.29 -1.72
N ALA A 135 -7.07 2.19 -2.22
CA ALA A 135 -7.39 2.29 -3.63
C ALA A 135 -6.14 2.61 -4.49
N LEU A 136 -5.31 3.55 -4.03
CA LEU A 136 -4.03 3.84 -4.67
C LEU A 136 -3.07 2.65 -4.64
N ALA A 137 -2.91 2.00 -3.48
CA ALA A 137 -2.03 0.84 -3.34
C ALA A 137 -2.45 -0.30 -4.29
N ALA A 138 -3.73 -0.62 -4.37
CA ALA A 138 -4.27 -1.62 -5.29
C ALA A 138 -4.04 -1.22 -6.76
N SER A 139 -4.24 0.06 -7.11
CA SER A 139 -3.98 0.58 -8.46
C SER A 139 -2.50 0.53 -8.83
N TYR A 140 -1.59 0.81 -7.89
CA TYR A 140 -0.14 0.66 -8.08
C TYR A 140 0.31 -0.79 -8.17
N ALA A 141 -0.49 -1.73 -7.62
CA ALA A 141 -0.30 -3.17 -7.78
C ALA A 141 -0.93 -3.73 -9.06
N ASP A 142 -1.27 -2.85 -10.03
CA ASP A 142 -1.85 -3.18 -11.34
C ASP A 142 -3.28 -3.77 -11.30
N SER A 143 -4.03 -3.60 -10.21
CA SER A 143 -5.46 -3.96 -10.15
C SER A 143 -6.34 -2.91 -10.86
N ASP A 144 -7.47 -3.35 -11.41
CA ASP A 144 -8.53 -2.45 -11.89
C ASP A 144 -9.41 -2.04 -10.70
N VAL A 145 -9.19 -0.82 -10.20
CA VAL A 145 -9.81 -0.34 -8.96
C VAL A 145 -11.05 0.48 -9.26
N HIS A 146 -12.15 0.15 -8.58
CA HIS A 146 -13.34 0.98 -8.48
C HIS A 146 -13.42 1.57 -7.07
N PHE A 147 -13.14 2.87 -6.94
CA PHE A 147 -13.11 3.57 -5.66
C PHE A 147 -14.41 4.36 -5.43
N ILE A 148 -15.10 4.08 -4.34
CA ILE A 148 -16.34 4.75 -3.92
C ILE A 148 -16.05 5.51 -2.63
N THR A 149 -16.27 6.84 -2.66
CA THR A 149 -16.03 7.72 -1.52
C THR A 149 -17.01 8.89 -1.50
N LYS A 150 -17.01 9.64 -0.41
CA LYS A 150 -17.85 10.84 -0.28
C LYS A 150 -17.06 11.99 0.33
N VAL A 151 -17.23 13.19 -0.26
CA VAL A 151 -16.59 14.43 0.17
C VAL A 151 -17.65 15.49 0.44
N GLY A 152 -17.26 16.58 1.08
CA GLY A 152 -18.12 17.75 1.25
C GLY A 152 -18.36 18.51 -0.06
N SER A 153 -18.95 19.71 0.05
CA SER A 153 -19.05 20.68 -1.04
C SER A 153 -18.24 21.93 -0.67
N ASP A 154 -16.94 21.78 -0.51
CA ASP A 154 -15.98 22.77 -0.02
C ASP A 154 -14.68 22.77 -0.85
N HIS A 155 -13.72 23.63 -0.51
CA HIS A 155 -12.44 23.71 -1.24
C HIS A 155 -11.62 22.41 -1.15
N PHE A 156 -11.78 21.62 -0.09
CA PHE A 156 -11.10 20.34 0.01
C PHE A 156 -11.74 19.27 -0.88
N SER A 157 -13.02 19.39 -1.22
CA SER A 157 -13.64 18.52 -2.22
C SER A 157 -13.06 18.72 -3.62
N ASP A 158 -12.76 19.97 -4.01
CA ASP A 158 -12.09 20.24 -5.28
C ASP A 158 -10.68 19.61 -5.33
N TYR A 159 -9.95 19.69 -4.22
CA TYR A 159 -8.66 19.03 -4.08
C TYR A 159 -8.78 17.51 -4.21
N ALA A 160 -9.75 16.90 -3.52
CA ALA A 160 -10.02 15.47 -3.57
C ALA A 160 -10.33 14.98 -4.99
N ILE A 161 -11.27 15.65 -5.66
CA ILE A 161 -11.73 15.31 -7.03
C ILE A 161 -10.57 15.43 -8.02
N ASN A 162 -9.81 16.52 -7.97
CA ASN A 162 -8.66 16.73 -8.85
C ASN A 162 -7.58 15.68 -8.63
N PHE A 163 -7.29 15.35 -7.37
CA PHE A 163 -6.31 14.33 -7.03
C PHE A 163 -6.73 12.94 -7.53
N ILE A 164 -7.94 12.49 -7.20
CA ILE A 164 -8.43 11.17 -7.61
C ILE A 164 -8.45 11.05 -9.13
N ASN A 165 -8.94 12.06 -9.85
CA ASN A 165 -9.02 12.07 -11.31
C ASN A 165 -7.63 12.07 -11.99
N SER A 166 -6.60 12.62 -11.34
CA SER A 166 -5.22 12.62 -11.85
C SER A 166 -4.40 11.41 -11.42
N SER A 167 -4.94 10.57 -10.55
CA SER A 167 -4.26 9.39 -9.97
C SER A 167 -4.34 8.17 -10.92
N LYS A 168 -3.78 7.04 -10.47
CA LYS A 168 -3.93 5.75 -11.13
C LYS A 168 -5.28 5.05 -10.89
N ILE A 169 -6.17 5.65 -10.11
CA ILE A 169 -7.52 5.12 -9.88
C ILE A 169 -8.37 5.48 -11.10
N HIS A 170 -8.55 4.52 -12.02
CA HIS A 170 -9.22 4.76 -13.29
C HIS A 170 -10.75 4.84 -13.19
N LYS A 171 -11.34 4.21 -12.18
CA LYS A 171 -12.79 4.22 -11.93
C LYS A 171 -13.04 4.72 -10.51
N SER A 172 -13.73 5.83 -10.40
CA SER A 172 -14.11 6.39 -9.10
C SER A 172 -15.52 6.96 -9.13
N VAL A 173 -16.21 6.81 -8.00
CA VAL A 173 -17.49 7.48 -7.72
C VAL A 173 -17.27 8.33 -6.47
N ILE A 174 -17.35 9.64 -6.66
CA ILE A 174 -17.16 10.62 -5.59
C ILE A 174 -18.49 11.29 -5.34
N TYR A 175 -19.21 10.86 -4.31
CA TYR A 175 -20.40 11.54 -3.86
C TYR A 175 -20.05 12.85 -3.17
N GLN A 176 -20.96 13.81 -3.22
CA GLN A 176 -20.80 15.08 -2.52
C GLN A 176 -21.99 15.37 -1.61
N THR A 177 -21.73 15.99 -0.47
CA THR A 177 -22.76 16.46 0.46
C THR A 177 -22.56 17.91 0.85
N LYS A 178 -23.66 18.63 1.11
CA LYS A 178 -23.64 19.98 1.70
C LYS A 178 -23.84 19.98 3.21
N GLU A 179 -24.12 18.82 3.79
CA GLU A 179 -24.45 18.68 5.22
C GLU A 179 -23.22 18.81 6.11
N THR A 180 -22.06 18.45 5.57
CA THR A 180 -20.78 18.49 6.32
C THR A 180 -19.61 18.70 5.36
N GLN A 181 -18.46 19.01 5.92
CA GLN A 181 -17.22 19.27 5.18
C GLN A 181 -16.53 17.96 4.77
N THR A 182 -15.59 18.05 3.84
CA THR A 182 -14.67 16.97 3.47
C THR A 182 -13.85 16.52 4.68
N GLY A 183 -13.61 15.23 4.82
CA GLY A 183 -12.78 14.68 5.88
C GLY A 183 -11.37 15.26 5.87
N THR A 184 -10.83 15.54 7.04
CA THR A 184 -9.46 16.05 7.22
C THR A 184 -8.73 15.35 8.33
N ALA A 185 -7.39 15.27 8.23
CA ALA A 185 -6.53 14.90 9.34
C ALA A 185 -5.52 16.03 9.58
N THR A 186 -5.51 16.58 10.80
CA THR A 186 -4.49 17.52 11.23
C THR A 186 -3.36 16.76 11.88
N ILE A 187 -2.16 16.83 11.30
CA ILE A 187 -1.01 16.04 11.68
C ILE A 187 0.14 16.96 12.08
N MET A 188 0.59 16.86 13.31
CA MET A 188 1.79 17.54 13.81
C MET A 188 2.91 16.51 13.90
N VAL A 189 4.02 16.76 13.24
CA VAL A 189 5.18 15.87 13.20
C VAL A 189 6.37 16.54 13.88
N ASN A 190 6.95 15.86 14.85
CA ASN A 190 8.24 16.26 15.43
C ASN A 190 9.34 15.96 14.39
N GLY A 191 9.94 17.00 13.84
CA GLY A 191 10.97 16.87 12.80
C GLY A 191 12.26 16.19 13.26
N ASN A 192 12.53 16.16 14.57
CA ASN A 192 13.73 15.54 15.15
C ASN A 192 13.55 14.05 15.46
N THR A 193 12.38 13.65 15.97
CA THR A 193 12.14 12.26 16.42
C THR A 193 11.25 11.46 15.47
N GLY A 194 10.44 12.13 14.63
CA GLY A 194 9.43 11.50 13.80
C GLY A 194 8.11 11.21 14.53
N ASP A 195 8.03 11.46 15.83
CA ASP A 195 6.78 11.31 16.58
C ASP A 195 5.70 12.23 16.03
N ASN A 196 4.46 11.79 16.08
CA ASN A 196 3.35 12.58 15.56
C ASN A 196 2.13 12.57 16.50
N VAL A 197 1.30 13.58 16.32
CA VAL A 197 -0.03 13.69 16.92
C VAL A 197 -1.01 13.95 15.79
N ILE A 198 -2.09 13.17 15.75
CA ILE A 198 -3.08 13.21 14.68
C ILE A 198 -4.46 13.46 15.25
N ALA A 199 -5.17 14.46 14.72
CA ALA A 199 -6.57 14.69 14.97
C ALA A 199 -7.34 14.52 13.65
N ILE A 200 -8.34 13.61 13.64
CA ILE A 200 -9.14 13.31 12.46
C ILE A 200 -10.53 13.91 12.61
N TYR A 201 -10.95 14.69 11.63
CA TYR A 201 -12.33 15.07 11.42
C TYR A 201 -12.88 14.22 10.26
N PRO A 202 -13.77 13.26 10.49
CA PRO A 202 -14.23 12.33 9.47
C PRO A 202 -15.13 12.99 8.42
N GLY A 203 -15.90 14.00 8.80
CA GLY A 203 -16.75 14.78 7.88
C GLY A 203 -17.66 13.93 7.00
N ALA A 204 -17.65 14.22 5.71
CA ALA A 204 -18.49 13.56 4.72
C ALA A 204 -18.31 12.04 4.61
N ASN A 205 -17.17 11.49 5.04
CA ASN A 205 -16.95 10.05 5.07
C ASN A 205 -18.02 9.31 5.90
N MET A 206 -18.57 9.98 6.92
CA MET A 206 -19.60 9.41 7.80
C MET A 206 -21.03 9.60 7.27
N THR A 207 -21.20 10.05 6.03
CA THR A 207 -22.52 10.37 5.46
C THR A 207 -22.86 9.57 4.20
N ILE A 208 -22.08 8.54 3.87
CA ILE A 208 -22.39 7.65 2.74
C ILE A 208 -23.70 6.92 3.08
N SER A 209 -24.69 7.02 2.20
CA SER A 209 -25.99 6.37 2.46
C SER A 209 -26.01 4.92 1.93
N PRO A 210 -26.83 4.04 2.51
CA PRO A 210 -27.08 2.71 1.96
C PRO A 210 -27.59 2.72 0.51
N ASP A 211 -28.33 3.76 0.12
CA ASP A 211 -28.83 3.92 -1.25
C ASP A 211 -27.69 4.25 -2.21
N GLU A 212 -26.75 5.12 -1.81
CA GLU A 212 -25.53 5.41 -2.60
C GLU A 212 -24.72 4.13 -2.84
N ILE A 213 -24.58 3.26 -1.83
CA ILE A 213 -23.94 1.94 -1.98
C ILE A 213 -24.77 1.02 -2.89
N THR A 214 -26.08 1.02 -2.77
CA THR A 214 -26.96 0.18 -3.59
C THR A 214 -26.91 0.57 -5.07
N ILE A 215 -26.79 1.86 -5.39
CA ILE A 215 -26.57 2.36 -6.76
C ILE A 215 -25.26 1.80 -7.34
N GLN A 216 -24.24 1.57 -6.51
CA GLN A 216 -22.96 1.01 -6.92
C GLN A 216 -22.89 -0.53 -6.85
N LYS A 217 -24.04 -1.21 -6.73
CA LYS A 217 -24.12 -2.67 -6.63
C LYS A 217 -23.30 -3.38 -7.73
N GLU A 218 -23.41 -2.92 -8.97
CA GLU A 218 -22.70 -3.54 -10.10
C GLU A 218 -21.17 -3.51 -9.92
N ALA A 219 -20.62 -2.44 -9.36
CA ALA A 219 -19.20 -2.35 -9.07
C ALA A 219 -18.78 -3.36 -7.98
N ILE A 220 -19.62 -3.59 -6.99
CA ILE A 220 -19.38 -4.54 -5.90
C ILE A 220 -19.47 -5.99 -6.42
N VAL A 221 -20.55 -6.34 -7.13
CA VAL A 221 -20.81 -7.73 -7.53
C VAL A 221 -19.93 -8.22 -8.69
N HIS A 222 -19.31 -7.32 -9.45
CA HIS A 222 -18.36 -7.67 -10.49
C HIS A 222 -16.90 -7.51 -10.04
N SER A 223 -16.65 -7.24 -8.76
CA SER A 223 -15.30 -7.23 -8.22
C SER A 223 -14.87 -8.64 -7.79
N ASP A 224 -13.56 -8.90 -7.84
CA ASP A 224 -12.96 -10.12 -7.30
C ASP A 224 -12.79 -10.04 -5.78
N ILE A 225 -12.79 -8.81 -5.23
CA ILE A 225 -12.64 -8.53 -3.81
C ILE A 225 -13.12 -7.13 -3.45
N VAL A 226 -13.67 -6.98 -2.26
CA VAL A 226 -14.08 -5.69 -1.68
C VAL A 226 -13.14 -5.32 -0.53
N LEU A 227 -12.65 -4.07 -0.53
CA LEU A 227 -11.84 -3.50 0.56
C LEU A 227 -12.66 -2.45 1.32
N VAL A 228 -12.68 -2.56 2.64
CA VAL A 228 -13.33 -1.60 3.54
C VAL A 228 -12.47 -1.27 4.76
N GLN A 229 -12.81 -0.20 5.46
CA GLN A 229 -12.14 0.26 6.68
C GLN A 229 -13.19 0.80 7.67
N LEU A 230 -12.76 1.27 8.84
CA LEU A 230 -13.69 1.84 9.85
C LEU A 230 -13.69 3.39 9.88
N GLU A 231 -13.36 4.03 8.76
CA GLU A 231 -13.45 5.50 8.60
C GLU A 231 -14.73 5.96 7.90
N THR A 232 -15.69 5.06 7.69
CA THR A 232 -17.02 5.35 7.14
C THR A 232 -18.12 4.95 8.14
N ASN A 233 -19.34 5.44 7.91
CA ASN A 233 -20.47 5.09 8.78
C ASN A 233 -20.88 3.62 8.67
N TYR A 234 -21.47 3.12 9.75
CA TYR A 234 -21.87 1.72 9.89
C TYR A 234 -22.84 1.25 8.80
N GLU A 235 -23.82 2.08 8.45
CA GLU A 235 -24.87 1.74 7.49
C GLU A 235 -24.28 1.46 6.09
N ALA A 236 -23.34 2.28 5.64
CA ALA A 236 -22.65 2.09 4.37
C ALA A 236 -21.78 0.82 4.40
N LEU A 237 -21.02 0.62 5.49
CA LEU A 237 -20.18 -0.54 5.68
C LEU A 237 -21.01 -1.83 5.69
N HIS A 238 -22.09 -1.88 6.48
CA HIS A 238 -22.99 -3.02 6.58
C HIS A 238 -23.65 -3.34 5.23
N GLN A 239 -24.14 -2.32 4.51
CA GLN A 239 -24.75 -2.52 3.18
C GLN A 239 -23.74 -3.06 2.17
N THR A 240 -22.49 -2.57 2.21
CA THR A 240 -21.41 -3.04 1.35
C THR A 240 -21.11 -4.54 1.60
N ILE A 241 -20.90 -4.91 2.86
CA ILE A 241 -20.61 -6.30 3.26
C ILE A 241 -21.78 -7.22 2.88
N ARG A 242 -23.01 -6.81 3.14
CA ARG A 242 -24.22 -7.56 2.77
C ARG A 242 -24.33 -7.81 1.27
N LEU A 243 -24.01 -6.81 0.44
CA LEU A 243 -24.02 -6.96 -1.03
C LEU A 243 -22.90 -7.91 -1.49
N ALA A 244 -21.70 -7.78 -0.93
CA ALA A 244 -20.58 -8.66 -1.23
C ALA A 244 -20.91 -10.12 -0.89
N GLN A 245 -21.38 -10.39 0.34
CA GLN A 245 -21.73 -11.73 0.79
C GLN A 245 -22.84 -12.37 -0.04
N LYS A 246 -23.91 -11.62 -0.35
CA LYS A 246 -25.03 -12.15 -1.16
C LYS A 246 -24.59 -12.62 -2.55
N ASN A 247 -23.42 -12.20 -3.00
CA ASN A 247 -22.87 -12.52 -4.32
C ASN A 247 -21.53 -13.27 -4.24
N ASP A 248 -21.20 -13.83 -3.05
CA ASP A 248 -19.99 -14.61 -2.82
C ASP A 248 -18.68 -13.85 -3.09
N ILE A 249 -18.70 -12.51 -2.95
CA ILE A 249 -17.51 -11.67 -3.12
C ILE A 249 -16.76 -11.56 -1.80
N PRO A 250 -15.47 -11.93 -1.73
CA PRO A 250 -14.69 -11.85 -0.51
C PRO A 250 -14.48 -10.40 -0.05
N VAL A 251 -14.50 -10.20 1.27
CA VAL A 251 -14.32 -8.90 1.91
C VAL A 251 -13.03 -8.87 2.73
N ILE A 252 -12.22 -7.86 2.48
CA ILE A 252 -11.09 -7.48 3.33
C ILE A 252 -11.45 -6.26 4.14
N ILE A 253 -11.30 -6.30 5.46
CA ILE A 253 -11.41 -5.14 6.33
C ILE A 253 -10.07 -4.78 6.98
N ASN A 254 -9.70 -3.50 6.89
CA ASN A 254 -8.73 -2.92 7.81
C ASN A 254 -9.51 -2.31 8.98
N PRO A 255 -9.41 -2.86 10.21
CA PRO A 255 -10.24 -2.46 11.33
C PRO A 255 -9.73 -1.18 12.01
N ALA A 256 -9.42 -0.17 11.22
CA ALA A 256 -8.80 1.08 11.62
C ALA A 256 -9.62 2.32 11.19
N PRO A 257 -9.76 3.33 12.08
CA PRO A 257 -9.45 3.28 13.51
C PRO A 257 -10.36 2.27 14.22
N TYR A 258 -9.82 1.53 15.19
CA TYR A 258 -10.61 0.52 15.88
C TYR A 258 -11.91 1.09 16.46
N ASN A 259 -12.99 0.38 16.20
CA ASN A 259 -14.31 0.67 16.75
C ASN A 259 -15.03 -0.66 17.05
N GLU A 260 -15.70 -0.73 18.18
CA GLU A 260 -16.42 -1.94 18.62
C GLU A 260 -17.48 -2.44 17.64
N MET A 261 -17.99 -1.56 16.75
CA MET A 261 -18.91 -1.98 15.70
C MET A 261 -18.37 -3.08 14.79
N VAL A 262 -17.05 -3.24 14.69
CA VAL A 262 -16.43 -4.33 13.92
C VAL A 262 -16.91 -5.70 14.43
N ASN A 263 -17.18 -5.85 15.73
CA ASN A 263 -17.65 -7.11 16.33
C ASN A 263 -19.05 -7.51 15.81
N THR A 264 -19.83 -6.59 15.25
CA THR A 264 -21.18 -6.87 14.69
C THR A 264 -21.17 -7.36 13.25
N ILE A 265 -20.00 -7.30 12.59
CA ILE A 265 -19.82 -7.64 11.18
C ILE A 265 -18.69 -8.66 10.96
N ILE A 266 -17.93 -8.97 12.01
CA ILE A 266 -16.66 -9.71 11.94
C ILE A 266 -16.81 -11.14 11.39
N ASP A 267 -17.93 -11.81 11.66
CA ASP A 267 -18.29 -13.13 11.15
C ASP A 267 -18.56 -13.16 9.64
N ASN A 268 -18.66 -11.98 9.03
CA ASN A 268 -18.94 -11.78 7.61
C ASN A 268 -17.69 -11.33 6.83
N ILE A 269 -16.51 -11.44 7.44
CA ILE A 269 -15.25 -10.96 6.89
C ILE A 269 -14.36 -12.14 6.49
N ASP A 270 -13.83 -12.11 5.27
CA ASP A 270 -12.90 -13.13 4.80
C ASP A 270 -11.48 -12.86 5.25
N TYR A 271 -11.04 -11.60 5.23
CA TYR A 271 -9.71 -11.16 5.64
C TYR A 271 -9.80 -9.94 6.54
N ILE A 272 -9.04 -9.96 7.64
CA ILE A 272 -8.87 -8.79 8.51
C ILE A 272 -7.39 -8.45 8.65
N THR A 273 -7.06 -7.15 8.58
CA THR A 273 -5.66 -6.67 8.59
C THR A 273 -5.41 -5.67 9.73
N PRO A 274 -5.50 -6.09 11.00
CA PRO A 274 -5.23 -5.22 12.14
C PRO A 274 -3.72 -5.02 12.34
N ASN A 275 -3.33 -3.85 12.88
CA ASN A 275 -2.02 -3.71 13.53
C ASN A 275 -2.01 -4.40 14.91
N GLU A 276 -0.87 -4.37 15.63
CA GLU A 276 -0.71 -5.02 16.95
C GLU A 276 -1.73 -4.49 17.98
N THR A 277 -1.97 -3.17 17.99
CA THR A 277 -2.93 -2.53 18.89
C THR A 277 -4.37 -2.93 18.58
N GLU A 278 -4.75 -2.89 17.32
CA GLU A 278 -6.08 -3.27 16.83
C GLU A 278 -6.34 -4.76 17.05
N ALA A 279 -5.35 -5.62 16.79
CA ALA A 279 -5.41 -7.05 17.07
C ALA A 279 -5.58 -7.31 18.56
N GLY A 280 -4.88 -6.56 19.39
CA GLY A 280 -5.00 -6.61 20.85
C GLY A 280 -6.41 -6.27 21.33
N LEU A 281 -7.00 -5.20 20.79
CA LEU A 281 -8.37 -4.80 21.10
C LEU A 281 -9.40 -5.83 20.62
N LEU A 282 -9.22 -6.36 19.40
CA LEU A 282 -10.08 -7.42 18.85
C LEU A 282 -10.02 -8.71 19.67
N ALA A 283 -8.84 -9.09 20.16
CA ALA A 283 -8.62 -10.33 20.89
C ALA A 283 -8.70 -10.15 22.41
N ASN A 284 -8.86 -8.92 22.91
CA ASN A 284 -8.82 -8.55 24.33
C ASN A 284 -7.55 -9.06 25.03
N MET A 285 -6.39 -8.80 24.42
CA MET A 285 -5.07 -9.18 24.95
C MET A 285 -3.99 -8.21 24.46
N SER A 286 -2.80 -8.23 25.09
CA SER A 286 -1.64 -7.50 24.57
C SER A 286 -0.96 -8.27 23.45
N VAL A 287 -0.57 -7.56 22.38
CA VAL A 287 0.18 -8.11 21.23
C VAL A 287 1.51 -7.35 21.13
N ASN A 288 2.61 -8.02 21.50
CA ASN A 288 3.93 -7.40 21.61
C ASN A 288 5.02 -8.18 20.85
N ASP A 289 4.70 -9.39 20.40
CA ASP A 289 5.60 -10.31 19.71
C ASP A 289 4.83 -11.26 18.79
N ILE A 290 5.55 -12.09 18.05
CA ILE A 290 4.98 -13.03 17.09
C ILE A 290 4.07 -14.07 17.77
N GLU A 291 4.38 -14.53 18.97
CA GLU A 291 3.59 -15.56 19.65
C GLU A 291 2.25 -15.00 20.19
N SER A 292 2.27 -13.79 20.71
CA SER A 292 1.05 -13.08 21.10
C SER A 292 0.21 -12.70 19.86
N ALA A 293 0.83 -12.31 18.73
CA ALA A 293 0.14 -12.06 17.47
C ALA A 293 -0.56 -13.34 16.94
N LYS A 294 0.11 -14.50 16.97
CA LYS A 294 -0.50 -15.79 16.61
C LYS A 294 -1.67 -16.14 17.53
N SER A 295 -1.56 -15.83 18.81
CA SER A 295 -2.62 -16.09 19.80
C SER A 295 -3.83 -15.18 19.54
N ALA A 296 -3.60 -13.89 19.27
CA ALA A 296 -4.63 -12.95 18.89
C ALA A 296 -5.33 -13.36 17.58
N ALA A 297 -4.56 -13.79 16.56
CA ALA A 297 -5.12 -14.26 15.30
C ALA A 297 -6.04 -15.49 15.49
N LYS A 298 -5.70 -16.42 16.39
CA LYS A 298 -6.58 -17.57 16.72
C LYS A 298 -7.90 -17.12 17.36
N ILE A 299 -7.86 -16.13 18.26
CA ILE A 299 -9.07 -15.58 18.90
C ILE A 299 -9.93 -14.87 17.85
N ILE A 300 -9.32 -14.07 16.96
CA ILE A 300 -10.02 -13.38 15.88
C ILE A 300 -10.66 -14.40 14.91
N HIS A 301 -9.95 -15.49 14.60
CA HIS A 301 -10.50 -16.57 13.79
C HIS A 301 -11.71 -17.25 14.46
N GLN A 302 -11.70 -17.43 15.77
CA GLN A 302 -12.85 -17.98 16.53
C GLN A 302 -14.08 -17.05 16.49
N LYS A 303 -13.91 -15.75 16.20
CA LYS A 303 -15.00 -14.81 15.98
C LYS A 303 -15.61 -14.89 14.57
N GLY A 304 -15.09 -15.77 13.69
CA GLY A 304 -15.66 -16.03 12.36
C GLY A 304 -14.80 -15.57 11.18
N VAL A 305 -13.76 -14.79 11.40
CA VAL A 305 -12.85 -14.34 10.32
C VAL A 305 -12.09 -15.53 9.73
N LYS A 306 -12.06 -15.65 8.40
CA LYS A 306 -11.35 -16.75 7.72
C LYS A 306 -9.83 -16.59 7.76
N ASN A 307 -9.34 -15.35 7.55
CA ASN A 307 -7.90 -15.06 7.45
C ASN A 307 -7.55 -13.79 8.24
N THR A 308 -6.51 -13.85 9.06
CA THR A 308 -6.02 -12.71 9.84
C THR A 308 -4.56 -12.43 9.47
N ILE A 309 -4.25 -11.17 9.18
CA ILE A 309 -2.90 -10.68 8.86
C ILE A 309 -2.59 -9.57 9.87
N ILE A 310 -1.65 -9.79 10.80
CA ILE A 310 -1.24 -8.83 11.83
C ILE A 310 0.16 -8.31 11.51
#